data_29c6cbd6683f96f2a7383592b1b69ad3
#
_entry.id   29c6cbd6683f96f2a7383592b1b69ad3
#
_cell.length_a   1.000
_cell.length_b   1.000
_cell.length_c   1.000
_cell.angle_alpha   90.00
_cell.angle_beta   90.00
_cell.angle_gamma   90.00
#
_symmetry.space_group_name_H-M   'P 1'
#
loop_
_entity.id
_entity.type
_entity.pdbx_description
1 polymer ?
#
loop_
_entity_poly.entity_id
_entity_poly.type
_entity_poly.pdbx_seq_one_letter_code
_entity_poly.pdbx_strand_id
1 'polypeptide(L)'
;STVSQVSYILFGMALLHPVALTGSLLHILFHAVIKSALFMSAGAVIYKCGVERVDEMRGIGKKMPKIMWSFTLCALALIGIPPASGFISKWYLATGSLATGMPFVSWFGPVVLLISALLTAGYLLPISIDGFFPGPDFDYEHLEKKDPTNQMVVPVMILAGLAVLFGLFPNFFLDYMADLVQLLF
;
A
#
# COMPACT_ATOMS: atom_id res chain seq x y z
N SER A 1 -7.25 6.75 4.30
CA SER A 1 -6.86 5.43 3.72
C SER A 1 -6.69 4.34 4.78
N THR A 2 -6.26 4.65 6.01
CA THR A 2 -6.18 3.64 7.09
C THR A 2 -7.54 3.06 7.42
N VAL A 3 -8.56 3.91 7.54
CA VAL A 3 -9.95 3.48 7.81
C VAL A 3 -10.43 2.51 6.73
N SER A 4 -10.22 2.83 5.45
CA SER A 4 -10.64 1.96 4.34
C SER A 4 -9.92 0.61 4.33
N GLN A 5 -8.61 0.58 4.63
CA GLN A 5 -7.85 -0.66 4.67
C GLN A 5 -8.25 -1.53 5.88
N VAL A 6 -8.51 -0.93 7.04
CA VAL A 6 -9.05 -1.66 8.22
C VAL A 6 -10.45 -2.21 7.93
N SER A 7 -11.28 -1.47 7.18
CA SER A 7 -12.59 -1.96 6.76
C SER A 7 -12.51 -3.22 5.88
N TYR A 8 -11.45 -3.41 5.07
CA TYR A 8 -11.23 -4.66 4.33
C TYR A 8 -10.96 -5.84 5.26
N ILE A 9 -10.19 -5.60 6.33
CA ILE A 9 -9.90 -6.63 7.33
C ILE A 9 -11.21 -7.07 8.01
N LEU A 10 -12.00 -6.11 8.48
CA LEU A 10 -13.29 -6.38 9.12
C LEU A 10 -14.27 -7.05 8.16
N PHE A 11 -14.31 -6.62 6.90
CA PHE A 11 -15.14 -7.23 5.85
C PHE A 11 -14.80 -8.71 5.69
N GLY A 12 -13.51 -9.05 5.50
CA GLY A 12 -13.09 -10.43 5.31
C GLY A 12 -13.33 -11.31 6.54
N MET A 13 -13.18 -10.76 7.75
CA MET A 13 -13.52 -11.46 8.99
C MET A 13 -15.02 -11.72 9.10
N ALA A 14 -15.85 -10.74 8.73
CA ALA A 14 -17.31 -10.84 8.82
C ALA A 14 -17.92 -11.84 7.81
N LEU A 15 -17.18 -12.22 6.76
CA LEU A 15 -17.61 -13.23 5.80
C LEU A 15 -17.66 -14.65 6.37
N LEU A 16 -16.98 -14.90 7.47
CA LEU A 16 -16.89 -16.22 8.13
C LEU A 16 -16.53 -17.34 7.15
N HIS A 17 -15.64 -17.05 6.21
CA HIS A 17 -15.17 -17.98 5.19
C HIS A 17 -13.64 -18.12 5.27
N PRO A 18 -13.07 -19.35 5.25
CA PRO A 18 -11.65 -19.58 5.46
C PRO A 18 -10.75 -18.74 4.55
N VAL A 19 -11.03 -18.72 3.26
CA VAL A 19 -10.24 -17.95 2.27
C VAL A 19 -10.28 -16.43 2.56
N ALA A 20 -11.45 -15.90 2.93
CA ALA A 20 -11.58 -14.48 3.26
C ALA A 20 -10.85 -14.14 4.55
N LEU A 21 -10.90 -15.01 5.55
CA LEU A 21 -10.18 -14.81 6.81
C LEU A 21 -8.65 -14.85 6.60
N THR A 22 -8.16 -15.79 5.79
CA THR A 22 -6.75 -15.82 5.37
C THR A 22 -6.35 -14.49 4.70
N GLY A 23 -7.19 -13.99 3.78
CA GLY A 23 -6.99 -12.68 3.15
C GLY A 23 -6.93 -11.53 4.16
N SER A 24 -7.78 -11.55 5.18
CA SER A 24 -7.79 -10.54 6.25
C SER A 24 -6.52 -10.55 7.09
N LEU A 25 -6.05 -11.72 7.51
CA LEU A 25 -4.82 -11.86 8.29
C LEU A 25 -3.59 -11.41 7.49
N LEU A 26 -3.50 -11.81 6.23
CA LEU A 26 -2.46 -11.31 5.32
C LEU A 26 -2.53 -9.79 5.14
N HIS A 27 -3.75 -9.25 5.06
CA HIS A 27 -3.92 -7.81 4.88
C HIS A 27 -3.46 -7.02 6.11
N ILE A 28 -3.66 -7.53 7.32
CA ILE A 28 -3.11 -6.92 8.54
C ILE A 28 -1.60 -6.77 8.44
N LEU A 29 -0.91 -7.87 8.13
CA LEU A 29 0.55 -7.90 8.04
C LEU A 29 1.08 -6.96 6.95
N PHE A 30 0.55 -7.08 5.73
CA PHE A 30 1.03 -6.31 4.58
C PHE A 30 0.70 -4.82 4.73
N HIS A 31 -0.50 -4.51 5.24
CA HIS A 31 -0.90 -3.14 5.52
C HIS A 31 0.00 -2.48 6.56
N ALA A 32 0.38 -3.18 7.63
CA ALA A 32 1.29 -2.65 8.63
C ALA A 32 2.64 -2.23 8.02
N VAL A 33 3.25 -3.09 7.19
CA VAL A 33 4.52 -2.81 6.52
C VAL A 33 4.39 -1.62 5.55
N ILE A 34 3.38 -1.65 4.69
CA ILE A 34 3.15 -0.61 3.67
C ILE A 34 2.89 0.74 4.32
N LYS A 35 2.01 0.77 5.34
CA LYS A 35 1.65 2.02 6.01
C LYS A 35 2.81 2.62 6.80
N SER A 36 3.58 1.81 7.48
CA SER A 36 4.79 2.28 8.17
C SER A 36 5.75 2.97 7.19
N ALA A 37 5.99 2.36 6.03
CA ALA A 37 6.84 2.96 4.99
C ALA A 37 6.28 4.29 4.45
N LEU A 38 4.96 4.35 4.18
CA LEU A 38 4.31 5.57 3.69
C LEU A 38 4.38 6.72 4.71
N PHE A 39 4.08 6.44 5.99
CA PHE A 39 4.18 7.46 7.04
C PHE A 39 5.61 7.91 7.29
N MET A 40 6.57 6.98 7.30
CA MET A 40 7.99 7.34 7.44
C MET A 40 8.47 8.15 6.24
N SER A 41 8.02 7.84 5.02
CA SER A 41 8.33 8.63 3.83
C SER A 41 7.79 10.06 3.95
N ALA A 42 6.52 10.22 4.35
CA ALA A 42 5.91 11.53 4.57
C ALA A 42 6.64 12.31 5.68
N GLY A 43 6.93 11.65 6.80
CA GLY A 43 7.70 12.25 7.90
C GLY A 43 9.11 12.71 7.46
N ALA A 44 9.78 11.95 6.59
CA ALA A 44 11.09 12.32 6.04
C ALA A 44 11.00 13.58 5.15
N VAL A 45 9.93 13.71 4.35
CA VAL A 45 9.68 14.90 3.52
C VAL A 45 9.42 16.12 4.40
N ILE A 46 8.53 16.00 5.39
CA ILE A 46 8.23 17.09 6.34
C ILE A 46 9.49 17.53 7.07
N TYR A 47 10.24 16.58 7.63
CA TYR A 47 11.46 16.87 8.40
C TYR A 47 12.53 17.58 7.57
N LYS A 48 12.71 17.19 6.31
CA LYS A 48 13.82 17.69 5.49
C LYS A 48 13.48 18.92 4.66
N CYS A 49 12.22 19.01 4.17
CA CYS A 49 11.79 20.06 3.27
C CYS A 49 10.79 21.02 3.90
N GLY A 50 10.22 20.71 5.08
CA GLY A 50 9.18 21.51 5.71
C GLY A 50 7.85 21.51 4.96
N VAL A 51 7.66 20.58 4.02
CA VAL A 51 6.47 20.48 3.17
C VAL A 51 5.42 19.64 3.90
N GLU A 52 4.30 20.26 4.26
CA GLU A 52 3.19 19.59 4.95
C GLU A 52 1.99 19.36 4.04
N ARG A 53 1.88 20.10 2.95
CA ARG A 53 0.75 20.06 2.02
C ARG A 53 1.09 19.26 0.78
N VAL A 54 0.11 18.53 0.26
CA VAL A 54 0.26 17.70 -0.95
C VAL A 54 0.57 18.57 -2.19
N ASP A 55 -0.06 19.74 -2.28
CA ASP A 55 0.13 20.70 -3.38
C ASP A 55 1.59 21.18 -3.50
N GLU A 56 2.33 21.17 -2.38
CA GLU A 56 3.73 21.60 -2.29
C GLU A 56 4.71 20.47 -2.61
N MET A 57 4.22 19.25 -2.84
CA MET A 57 5.06 18.08 -3.10
C MET A 57 5.57 17.98 -4.55
N ARG A 58 5.25 18.96 -5.41
CA ARG A 58 5.74 19.02 -6.78
C ARG A 58 7.27 19.02 -6.82
N GLY A 59 7.85 18.09 -7.57
CA GLY A 59 9.29 17.98 -7.75
C GLY A 59 10.06 17.37 -6.56
N ILE A 60 9.40 16.98 -5.47
CA ILE A 60 10.05 16.31 -4.30
C ILE A 60 10.81 15.05 -4.74
N GLY A 61 10.30 14.30 -5.71
CA GLY A 61 10.97 13.12 -6.24
C GLY A 61 12.31 13.41 -6.91
N LYS A 62 12.52 14.64 -7.37
CA LYS A 62 13.82 15.09 -7.88
C LYS A 62 14.77 15.49 -6.75
N LYS A 63 14.25 16.08 -5.67
CA LYS A 63 15.03 16.48 -4.47
C LYS A 63 15.38 15.29 -3.60
N MET A 64 14.43 14.37 -3.37
CA MET A 64 14.55 13.22 -2.47
C MET A 64 14.18 11.91 -3.21
N PRO A 65 14.95 11.48 -4.20
CA PRO A 65 14.56 10.38 -5.08
C PRO A 65 14.39 9.05 -4.32
N LYS A 66 15.25 8.73 -3.34
CA LYS A 66 15.16 7.47 -2.61
C LYS A 66 13.87 7.35 -1.80
N ILE A 67 13.50 8.41 -1.09
CA ILE A 67 12.26 8.46 -0.31
C ILE A 67 11.05 8.39 -1.24
N MET A 68 11.06 9.15 -2.35
CA MET A 68 9.93 9.20 -3.25
C MET A 68 9.72 7.91 -4.03
N TRP A 69 10.78 7.20 -4.42
CA TRP A 69 10.67 5.85 -4.98
C TRP A 69 10.09 4.85 -3.98
N SER A 70 10.54 4.89 -2.72
CA SER A 70 9.98 4.04 -1.65
C SER A 70 8.51 4.34 -1.41
N PHE A 71 8.13 5.62 -1.37
CA PHE A 71 6.73 6.06 -1.28
C PHE A 71 5.90 5.52 -2.45
N THR A 72 6.39 5.65 -3.67
CA THR A 72 5.67 5.21 -4.87
C THR A 72 5.47 3.69 -4.90
N LEU A 73 6.50 2.91 -4.56
CA LEU A 73 6.39 1.45 -4.44
C LEU A 73 5.33 1.05 -3.40
N CYS A 74 5.34 1.70 -2.24
CA CYS A 74 4.35 1.45 -1.19
C CYS A 74 2.95 1.95 -1.58
N ALA A 75 2.84 3.04 -2.33
CA ALA A 75 1.57 3.51 -2.89
C ALA A 75 0.97 2.49 -3.85
N LEU A 76 1.76 1.95 -4.79
CA LEU A 76 1.34 0.88 -5.69
C LEU A 76 0.94 -0.38 -4.92
N ALA A 77 1.69 -0.73 -3.86
CA ALA A 77 1.36 -1.85 -2.98
C ALA A 77 0.02 -1.62 -2.25
N LEU A 78 -0.25 -0.41 -1.76
CA LEU A 78 -1.50 -0.09 -1.07
C LEU A 78 -2.70 -0.09 -2.01
N ILE A 79 -2.53 0.38 -3.24
CA ILE A 79 -3.54 0.28 -4.32
C ILE A 79 -3.86 -1.20 -4.59
N GLY A 80 -2.86 -2.05 -4.54
CA GLY A 80 -2.98 -3.48 -4.82
C GLY A 80 -2.62 -3.82 -6.27
N ILE A 81 -1.56 -3.20 -6.80
CA ILE A 81 -1.05 -3.50 -8.15
C ILE A 81 -0.02 -4.63 -8.03
N PRO A 82 -0.12 -5.71 -8.86
CA PRO A 82 0.93 -6.73 -8.93
C PRO A 82 2.28 -6.10 -9.30
N PRO A 83 3.41 -6.58 -8.80
CA PRO A 83 3.62 -7.77 -7.97
C PRO A 83 3.64 -7.51 -6.44
N ALA A 84 3.08 -6.42 -5.97
CA ALA A 84 3.17 -6.04 -4.56
C ALA A 84 2.20 -6.83 -3.65
N SER A 85 2.56 -6.93 -2.37
CA SER A 85 1.87 -7.72 -1.35
C SER A 85 0.39 -7.37 -1.16
N GLY A 86 0.03 -6.08 -1.30
CA GLY A 86 -1.36 -5.64 -1.18
C GLY A 86 -2.31 -6.25 -2.21
N PHE A 87 -1.81 -6.65 -3.38
CA PHE A 87 -2.59 -7.38 -4.37
C PHE A 87 -3.00 -8.75 -3.84
N ILE A 88 -2.07 -9.49 -3.25
CA ILE A 88 -2.32 -10.86 -2.77
C ILE A 88 -3.45 -10.88 -1.74
N SER A 89 -3.36 -10.05 -0.71
CA SER A 89 -4.40 -10.01 0.34
C SER A 89 -5.77 -9.60 -0.20
N LYS A 90 -5.85 -8.62 -1.10
CA LYS A 90 -7.10 -8.20 -1.74
C LYS A 90 -7.67 -9.28 -2.66
N TRP A 91 -6.81 -10.03 -3.34
CA TRP A 91 -7.20 -11.17 -4.15
C TRP A 91 -7.89 -12.25 -3.29
N TYR A 92 -7.30 -12.60 -2.14
CA TYR A 92 -7.89 -13.56 -1.21
C TYR A 92 -9.21 -13.05 -0.61
N LEU A 93 -9.33 -11.77 -0.31
CA LEU A 93 -10.59 -11.16 0.12
C LEU A 93 -11.67 -11.24 -0.95
N ALA A 94 -11.32 -10.94 -2.19
CA ALA A 94 -12.27 -10.99 -3.32
C ALA A 94 -12.72 -12.43 -3.63
N THR A 95 -11.77 -13.37 -3.72
CA THR A 95 -12.08 -14.78 -3.96
C THR A 95 -12.82 -15.41 -2.80
N GLY A 96 -12.48 -15.06 -1.56
CA GLY A 96 -13.22 -15.50 -0.38
C GLY A 96 -14.66 -14.97 -0.35
N SER A 97 -14.89 -13.72 -0.76
CA SER A 97 -16.24 -13.17 -0.90
C SER A 97 -17.06 -13.92 -1.97
N LEU A 98 -16.48 -14.21 -3.13
CA LEU A 98 -17.11 -15.01 -4.18
C LEU A 98 -17.48 -16.41 -3.70
N ALA A 99 -16.61 -17.02 -2.90
CA ALA A 99 -16.78 -18.38 -2.38
C ALA A 99 -17.86 -18.53 -1.30
N THR A 100 -18.37 -17.44 -0.71
CA THR A 100 -19.43 -17.50 0.32
C THR A 100 -20.76 -18.05 -0.21
N GLY A 101 -21.00 -18.01 -1.52
CA GLY A 101 -22.26 -18.45 -2.14
C GLY A 101 -23.47 -17.54 -1.85
N MET A 102 -23.29 -16.46 -1.08
CA MET A 102 -24.36 -15.50 -0.80
C MET A 102 -24.57 -14.56 -2.01
N PRO A 103 -25.74 -14.55 -2.66
CA PRO A 103 -25.92 -13.88 -3.95
C PRO A 103 -25.49 -12.42 -4.01
N PHE A 104 -25.80 -11.66 -2.95
CA PHE A 104 -25.42 -10.23 -2.87
C PHE A 104 -23.95 -10.05 -2.47
N VAL A 105 -23.52 -10.72 -1.42
CA VAL A 105 -22.19 -10.54 -0.80
C VAL A 105 -21.08 -10.99 -1.75
N SER A 106 -21.32 -12.09 -2.50
CA SER A 106 -20.33 -12.65 -3.43
C SER A 106 -19.86 -11.61 -4.45
N TRP A 107 -20.74 -10.82 -5.01
CA TRP A 107 -20.39 -9.80 -6.01
C TRP A 107 -20.10 -8.43 -5.40
N PHE A 108 -20.77 -8.10 -4.29
CA PHE A 108 -20.57 -6.83 -3.60
C PHE A 108 -19.12 -6.65 -3.13
N GLY A 109 -18.51 -7.68 -2.55
CA GLY A 109 -17.14 -7.64 -2.05
C GLY A 109 -16.12 -7.24 -3.13
N PRO A 110 -15.96 -8.00 -4.22
CA PRO A 110 -15.03 -7.66 -5.30
C PRO A 110 -15.27 -6.28 -5.91
N VAL A 111 -16.53 -5.87 -6.09
CA VAL A 111 -16.89 -4.55 -6.64
C VAL A 111 -16.43 -3.43 -5.71
N VAL A 112 -16.71 -3.53 -4.41
CA VAL A 112 -16.28 -2.52 -3.42
C VAL A 112 -14.76 -2.47 -3.32
N LEU A 113 -14.08 -3.62 -3.31
CA LEU A 113 -12.61 -3.68 -3.29
C LEU A 113 -12.00 -2.99 -4.51
N LEU A 114 -12.57 -3.19 -5.71
CA LEU A 114 -12.12 -2.56 -6.95
C LEU A 114 -12.34 -1.04 -6.93
N ILE A 115 -13.54 -0.58 -6.59
CA ILE A 115 -13.86 0.85 -6.50
C ILE A 115 -12.93 1.52 -5.49
N SER A 116 -12.73 0.93 -4.34
CA SER A 116 -11.86 1.48 -3.30
C SER A 116 -10.38 1.46 -3.71
N ALA A 117 -9.92 0.48 -4.51
CA ALA A 117 -8.58 0.48 -5.09
C ALA A 117 -8.40 1.65 -6.07
N LEU A 118 -9.40 1.90 -6.93
CA LEU A 118 -9.40 3.05 -7.85
C LEU A 118 -9.38 4.39 -7.11
N LEU A 119 -10.18 4.54 -6.06
CA LEU A 119 -10.16 5.74 -5.21
C LEU A 119 -8.81 5.90 -4.51
N THR A 120 -8.19 4.81 -4.05
CA THR A 120 -6.85 4.83 -3.46
C THR A 120 -5.81 5.28 -4.48
N ALA A 121 -5.89 4.80 -5.71
CA ALA A 121 -5.06 5.27 -6.81
C ALA A 121 -5.26 6.77 -7.06
N GLY A 122 -6.52 7.23 -7.05
CA GLY A 122 -6.89 8.62 -7.30
C GLY A 122 -6.24 9.65 -6.37
N TYR A 123 -5.89 9.29 -5.12
CA TYR A 123 -5.20 10.21 -4.22
C TYR A 123 -3.71 9.92 -4.03
N LEU A 124 -3.22 8.71 -4.28
CA LEU A 124 -1.80 8.37 -4.12
C LEU A 124 -0.98 8.59 -5.39
N LEU A 125 -1.54 8.24 -6.56
CA LEU A 125 -0.80 8.38 -7.82
C LEU A 125 -0.47 9.84 -8.17
N PRO A 126 -1.37 10.83 -8.00
CA PRO A 126 -1.02 12.22 -8.25
C PRO A 126 0.19 12.68 -7.45
N ILE A 127 0.32 12.28 -6.16
CA ILE A 127 1.47 12.62 -5.34
C ILE A 127 2.77 12.09 -5.96
N SER A 128 2.76 10.84 -6.43
CA SER A 128 3.92 10.23 -7.08
C SER A 128 4.23 10.88 -8.44
N ILE A 129 3.19 11.16 -9.23
CA ILE A 129 3.33 11.78 -10.56
C ILE A 129 3.89 13.19 -10.42
N ASP A 130 3.26 14.04 -9.62
CA ASP A 130 3.69 15.43 -9.41
C ASP A 130 5.07 15.50 -8.73
N GLY A 131 5.37 14.54 -7.88
CA GLY A 131 6.68 14.42 -7.25
C GLY A 131 7.80 14.16 -8.25
N PHE A 132 7.60 13.30 -9.25
CA PHE A 132 8.60 12.98 -10.26
C PHE A 132 8.50 13.83 -11.53
N PHE A 133 7.30 14.25 -11.91
CA PHE A 133 7.00 14.97 -13.15
C PHE A 133 6.28 16.30 -12.85
N PRO A 134 6.97 17.27 -12.24
CA PRO A 134 6.35 18.53 -11.78
C PRO A 134 5.85 19.46 -12.90
N GLY A 135 6.10 19.11 -14.17
CA GLY A 135 5.70 19.91 -15.33
C GLY A 135 6.77 20.91 -15.80
N PRO A 136 6.49 21.63 -16.93
CA PRO A 136 7.48 22.49 -17.56
C PRO A 136 7.82 23.76 -16.77
N ASP A 137 6.90 24.24 -15.94
CA ASP A 137 7.06 25.48 -15.14
C ASP A 137 7.90 25.28 -13.87
N PHE A 138 8.47 24.10 -13.68
CA PHE A 138 9.27 23.78 -12.49
C PHE A 138 10.72 24.19 -12.70
N ASP A 139 11.27 24.97 -11.76
CA ASP A 139 12.66 25.38 -11.76
C ASP A 139 13.58 24.20 -11.39
N TYR A 140 14.31 23.71 -12.40
CA TYR A 140 15.29 22.63 -12.25
C TYR A 140 16.70 23.16 -11.91
N GLU A 141 16.99 24.45 -12.14
CA GLU A 141 18.34 25.01 -12.01
C GLU A 141 18.78 25.17 -10.55
N HIS A 142 17.83 25.40 -9.64
CA HIS A 142 18.09 25.55 -8.20
C HIS A 142 17.81 24.30 -7.40
N LEU A 143 17.83 23.12 -8.03
CA LEU A 143 17.43 21.86 -7.44
C LEU A 143 18.57 21.19 -6.68
N GLU A 144 18.73 21.51 -5.40
CA GLU A 144 19.62 20.74 -4.53
C GLU A 144 19.00 19.38 -4.17
N LYS A 145 19.71 18.29 -4.47
CA LYS A 145 19.35 16.96 -3.95
C LYS A 145 19.54 16.96 -2.43
N LYS A 146 18.49 16.62 -1.71
CA LYS A 146 18.43 16.79 -0.26
C LYS A 146 17.86 15.55 0.44
N ASP A 147 18.31 14.36 0.03
CA ASP A 147 17.94 13.13 0.73
C ASP A 147 18.25 13.26 2.22
N PRO A 148 17.39 12.76 3.11
CA PRO A 148 17.66 12.76 4.55
C PRO A 148 18.81 11.81 4.89
N THR A 149 19.19 11.79 6.16
CA THR A 149 20.25 10.91 6.66
C THR A 149 19.91 9.43 6.39
N ASN A 150 20.93 8.61 6.21
CA ASN A 150 20.77 7.18 5.97
C ASN A 150 19.92 6.48 7.05
N GLN A 151 19.93 6.98 8.28
CA GLN A 151 19.10 6.48 9.38
C GLN A 151 17.61 6.58 9.11
N MET A 152 17.17 7.54 8.29
CA MET A 152 15.78 7.70 7.86
C MET A 152 15.51 6.96 6.53
N VAL A 153 16.44 7.02 5.60
CA VAL A 153 16.29 6.42 4.25
C VAL A 153 16.28 4.90 4.31
N VAL A 154 17.22 4.30 5.05
CA VAL A 154 17.40 2.83 5.06
C VAL A 154 16.16 2.09 5.58
N PRO A 155 15.54 2.44 6.72
CA PRO A 155 14.32 1.75 7.18
C PRO A 155 13.16 1.86 6.18
N VAL A 156 12.99 3.02 5.55
CA VAL A 156 11.94 3.23 4.54
C VAL A 156 12.16 2.35 3.32
N MET A 157 13.40 2.28 2.83
CA MET A 157 13.76 1.43 1.70
C MET A 157 13.59 -0.07 2.02
N ILE A 158 13.94 -0.50 3.23
CA ILE A 158 13.76 -1.88 3.68
C ILE A 158 12.27 -2.23 3.67
N LEU A 159 11.42 -1.40 4.28
CA LEU A 159 9.99 -1.63 4.32
C LEU A 159 9.36 -1.63 2.91
N ALA A 160 9.78 -0.72 2.04
CA ALA A 160 9.33 -0.70 0.65
C ALA A 160 9.77 -1.96 -0.12
N GLY A 161 11.00 -2.41 0.09
CA GLY A 161 11.51 -3.66 -0.46
C GLY A 161 10.72 -4.88 0.04
N LEU A 162 10.41 -4.94 1.34
CA LEU A 162 9.58 -5.99 1.94
C LEU A 162 8.16 -5.99 1.38
N ALA A 163 7.56 -4.82 1.13
CA ALA A 163 6.23 -4.74 0.54
C ALA A 163 6.15 -5.36 -0.87
N VAL A 164 7.22 -5.29 -1.64
CA VAL A 164 7.34 -5.96 -2.95
C VAL A 164 7.70 -7.44 -2.78
N LEU A 165 8.68 -7.73 -1.94
CA LEU A 165 9.18 -9.10 -1.73
C LEU A 165 8.08 -10.03 -1.21
N PHE A 166 7.23 -9.57 -0.29
CA PHE A 166 6.10 -10.35 0.21
C PHE A 166 5.01 -10.58 -0.85
N GLY A 167 4.96 -9.75 -1.87
CA GLY A 167 4.10 -9.98 -3.02
C GLY A 167 4.65 -10.99 -4.01
N LEU A 168 5.98 -11.01 -4.18
CA LEU A 168 6.67 -11.98 -5.07
C LEU A 168 6.75 -13.37 -4.44
N PHE A 169 6.92 -13.46 -3.13
CA PHE A 169 7.08 -14.70 -2.38
C PHE A 169 6.04 -14.81 -1.25
N PRO A 170 4.72 -14.86 -1.58
CA PRO A 170 3.67 -14.85 -0.59
C PRO A 170 3.51 -16.19 0.15
N ASN A 171 3.98 -17.30 -0.41
CA ASN A 171 3.68 -18.67 0.02
C ASN A 171 3.98 -18.90 1.50
N PHE A 172 5.11 -18.39 1.99
CA PHE A 172 5.47 -18.55 3.40
C PHE A 172 4.38 -18.00 4.35
N PHE A 173 3.87 -16.81 4.05
CA PHE A 173 2.82 -16.21 4.88
C PHE A 173 1.45 -16.82 4.60
N LEU A 174 1.20 -17.20 3.34
CA LEU A 174 -0.04 -17.85 2.92
C LEU A 174 -0.25 -19.17 3.66
N ASP A 175 0.75 -20.04 3.63
CA ASP A 175 0.67 -21.37 4.26
C ASP A 175 0.46 -21.21 5.77
N TYR A 176 1.26 -20.35 6.41
CA TYR A 176 1.13 -20.10 7.85
C TYR A 176 -0.24 -19.52 8.24
N MET A 177 -0.77 -18.55 7.48
CA MET A 177 -2.08 -17.98 7.77
C MET A 177 -3.23 -18.94 7.45
N ALA A 178 -3.08 -19.77 6.41
CA ALA A 178 -4.06 -20.81 6.08
C ALA A 178 -4.13 -21.87 7.17
N ASP A 179 -2.98 -22.32 7.70
CA ASP A 179 -2.92 -23.27 8.82
C ASP A 179 -3.59 -22.71 10.08
N LEU A 180 -3.33 -21.43 10.43
CA LEU A 180 -4.00 -20.77 11.55
C LEU A 180 -5.52 -20.72 11.36
N VAL A 181 -5.97 -20.46 10.15
CA VAL A 181 -7.41 -20.39 9.83
C VAL A 181 -8.06 -21.77 9.94
N GLN A 182 -7.38 -22.84 9.51
CA GLN A 182 -7.90 -24.21 9.62
C GLN A 182 -8.14 -24.66 11.09
N LEU A 183 -7.47 -24.02 12.05
CA LEU A 183 -7.72 -24.29 13.47
C LEU A 183 -9.04 -23.70 13.99
N LEU A 184 -9.65 -22.78 13.21
CA LEU A 184 -10.87 -22.05 13.59
C LEU A 184 -12.13 -22.60 12.89
N PHE A 185 -11.98 -23.37 11.81
CA PHE A 185 -13.04 -23.97 11.00
C PHE A 185 -12.95 -25.49 11.01
#